data_e0109cdc38de820b1766655ab0d14aa9
#
_entry.id   e0109cdc38de820b1766655ab0d14aa9
#
_cell.length_a   1.000
_cell.length_b   1.000
_cell.length_c   1.000
_cell.angle_alpha   90.00
_cell.angle_beta   90.00
_cell.angle_gamma   90.00
#
_symmetry.space_group_name_H-M   'P 1'
#
loop_
_entity.id
_entity.type
_entity.pdbx_description
1 polymer ?
#
loop_
_entity_poly.entity_id
_entity_poly.type
_entity_poly.pdbx_seq_one_letter_code
_entity_poly.pdbx_strand_id
1 'polypeptide(L)'
;MPLYFWGDADGSRYRESYFEMYRGPRGEGIWRHGDWLKITPRGGAIIYGRSDATINRHGIRMGTAELYRAVEAFPEVLDSLVVDLEYLGRESWMPLFVVLREGHTLDAALVARLKASIRTALSPRHVPNEIYQVPEIPRTLSGKKLELPIKRLLLGHPADKVLNRDAMANPNSLDWFIALAQQRRV
;
A
#
# COMPACT_ATOMS: atom_id res chain seq x y z
N MET A 1 -3.70 -10.05 -18.36
CA MET A 1 -2.27 -10.41 -18.32
C MET A 1 -1.67 -10.02 -19.66
N PRO A 2 -0.53 -9.34 -19.75
CA PRO A 2 0.12 -9.03 -21.03
C PRO A 2 0.64 -10.31 -21.69
N LEU A 3 0.89 -10.29 -23.00
CA LEU A 3 1.45 -11.41 -23.73
C LEU A 3 2.96 -11.57 -23.46
N TYR A 4 3.66 -10.46 -23.27
CA TYR A 4 5.10 -10.39 -22.96
C TYR A 4 5.43 -9.05 -22.30
N PHE A 5 6.62 -8.94 -21.72
CA PHE A 5 7.15 -7.69 -21.21
C PHE A 5 8.09 -7.04 -22.21
N TRP A 6 8.07 -5.73 -22.30
CA TRP A 6 9.04 -4.97 -23.07
C TRP A 6 10.45 -5.16 -22.49
N GLY A 7 11.44 -5.45 -23.37
CA GLY A 7 12.82 -5.67 -22.95
C GLY A 7 13.06 -6.96 -22.16
N ASP A 8 12.21 -7.98 -22.34
CA ASP A 8 12.27 -9.30 -21.69
C ASP A 8 12.32 -10.39 -22.78
N ALA A 9 13.40 -10.39 -23.55
CA ALA A 9 13.53 -11.24 -24.74
C ALA A 9 13.51 -12.75 -24.43
N ASP A 10 14.00 -13.17 -23.26
CA ASP A 10 14.00 -14.55 -22.77
C ASP A 10 12.74 -14.91 -21.95
N GLY A 11 11.87 -13.94 -21.69
CA GLY A 11 10.65 -14.11 -20.90
C GLY A 11 10.89 -14.41 -19.41
N SER A 12 12.10 -14.20 -18.90
CA SER A 12 12.44 -14.51 -17.51
C SER A 12 11.63 -13.66 -16.52
N ARG A 13 11.58 -12.35 -16.73
CA ARG A 13 10.80 -11.42 -15.88
C ARG A 13 9.30 -11.72 -15.93
N TYR A 14 8.79 -12.11 -17.08
CA TYR A 14 7.38 -12.50 -17.24
C TYR A 14 7.07 -13.76 -16.44
N ARG A 15 7.90 -14.81 -16.55
CA ARG A 15 7.74 -16.04 -15.78
C ARG A 15 7.85 -15.81 -14.28
N GLU A 16 8.87 -15.09 -13.83
CA GLU A 16 9.08 -14.72 -12.43
C GLU A 16 7.86 -13.97 -11.85
N SER A 17 7.31 -13.02 -12.62
CA SER A 17 6.17 -12.22 -12.19
C SER A 17 4.89 -13.02 -12.00
N TYR A 18 4.66 -14.05 -12.81
CA TYR A 18 3.36 -14.70 -12.87
C TYR A 18 3.34 -16.19 -12.52
N PHE A 19 4.44 -16.93 -12.70
CA PHE A 19 4.40 -18.39 -12.67
C PHE A 19 5.45 -19.07 -11.80
N GLU A 20 6.42 -18.36 -11.25
CA GLU A 20 7.50 -19.00 -10.48
C GLU A 20 7.21 -19.16 -8.99
N MET A 21 6.28 -18.37 -8.45
CA MET A 21 6.00 -18.34 -7.01
C MET A 21 5.27 -19.60 -6.52
N TYR A 22 4.40 -20.16 -7.34
CA TYR A 22 3.58 -21.32 -6.98
C TYR A 22 3.74 -22.42 -8.00
N ARG A 23 3.79 -23.66 -7.52
CA ARG A 23 3.87 -24.86 -8.36
C ARG A 23 2.68 -25.76 -8.12
N GLY A 24 2.13 -26.31 -9.19
CA GLY A 24 1.10 -27.31 -9.15
C GLY A 24 1.66 -28.71 -8.81
N PRO A 25 0.77 -29.71 -8.64
CA PRO A 25 1.17 -31.08 -8.25
C PRO A 25 2.14 -31.77 -9.24
N ARG A 26 2.17 -31.33 -10.50
CA ARG A 26 3.03 -31.87 -11.56
C ARG A 26 4.26 -30.96 -11.83
N GLY A 27 4.50 -29.95 -10.97
CA GLY A 27 5.58 -28.99 -11.12
C GLY A 27 5.29 -27.84 -12.08
N GLU A 28 4.09 -27.80 -12.69
CA GLU A 28 3.67 -26.70 -13.56
C GLU A 28 3.57 -25.39 -12.79
N GLY A 29 3.90 -24.26 -13.44
CA GLY A 29 3.73 -22.92 -12.87
C GLY A 29 2.25 -22.57 -12.71
N ILE A 30 1.85 -22.20 -11.49
CA ILE A 30 0.50 -21.68 -11.23
C ILE A 30 0.51 -20.16 -11.38
N TRP A 31 -0.42 -19.64 -12.17
CA TRP A 31 -0.56 -18.20 -12.35
C TRP A 31 -0.90 -17.48 -11.06
N ARG A 32 -0.09 -16.46 -10.74
CA ARG A 32 -0.29 -15.56 -9.61
C ARG A 32 -1.00 -14.28 -10.08
N HIS A 33 -2.22 -14.04 -9.62
CA HIS A 33 -2.92 -12.77 -9.87
C HIS A 33 -2.33 -11.63 -9.03
N GLY A 34 -1.89 -11.94 -7.83
CA GLY A 34 -1.31 -10.97 -6.90
C GLY A 34 -2.33 -10.29 -6.00
N ASP A 35 -3.52 -10.87 -5.84
CA ASP A 35 -4.54 -10.40 -4.92
C ASP A 35 -4.87 -11.45 -3.87
N TRP A 36 -5.31 -11.00 -2.69
CA TRP A 36 -5.91 -11.83 -1.67
C TRP A 36 -7.40 -11.96 -1.92
N LEU A 37 -7.86 -13.19 -2.08
CA LEU A 37 -9.25 -13.55 -2.34
C LEU A 37 -9.75 -14.51 -1.27
N LYS A 38 -10.97 -14.28 -0.77
CA LYS A 38 -11.72 -15.23 0.04
C LYS A 38 -12.96 -15.68 -0.75
N ILE A 39 -13.08 -16.98 -0.96
CA ILE A 39 -14.31 -17.57 -1.46
C ILE A 39 -15.25 -17.77 -0.27
N THR A 40 -16.46 -17.25 -0.38
CA THR A 40 -17.48 -17.40 0.66
C THR A 40 -18.20 -18.75 0.51
N PRO A 41 -18.86 -19.28 1.59
CA PRO A 41 -19.65 -20.51 1.50
C PRO A 41 -20.78 -20.45 0.45
N ARG A 42 -21.22 -19.24 0.06
CA ARG A 42 -22.26 -19.02 -0.96
C ARG A 42 -21.68 -18.88 -2.38
N GLY A 43 -20.40 -19.16 -2.61
CA GLY A 43 -19.73 -19.04 -3.90
C GLY A 43 -19.37 -17.61 -4.32
N GLY A 44 -19.61 -16.60 -3.49
CA GLY A 44 -19.16 -15.23 -3.74
C GLY A 44 -17.68 -15.07 -3.44
N ALA A 45 -17.04 -14.02 -4.00
CA ALA A 45 -15.64 -13.68 -3.76
C ALA A 45 -15.52 -12.32 -3.07
N ILE A 46 -14.60 -12.24 -2.08
CA ILE A 46 -14.23 -11.00 -1.41
C ILE A 46 -12.75 -10.76 -1.69
N ILE A 47 -12.43 -9.64 -2.35
CA ILE A 47 -11.05 -9.22 -2.59
C ILE A 47 -10.61 -8.33 -1.43
N TYR A 48 -9.55 -8.74 -0.72
CA TYR A 48 -8.97 -7.99 0.40
C TYR A 48 -7.91 -6.97 -0.03
N GLY A 49 -7.45 -7.03 -1.27
CA GLY A 49 -6.44 -6.16 -1.84
C GLY A 49 -5.24 -6.92 -2.39
N ARG A 50 -4.20 -6.18 -2.75
CA ARG A 50 -2.97 -6.73 -3.33
C ARG A 50 -2.20 -7.56 -2.30
N SER A 51 -1.67 -8.70 -2.73
CA SER A 51 -0.86 -9.56 -1.86
C SER A 51 0.55 -8.98 -1.59
N ASP A 52 1.03 -8.10 -2.48
CA ASP A 52 2.30 -7.38 -2.34
C ASP A 52 2.18 -6.07 -1.53
N ALA A 53 0.97 -5.51 -1.43
CA ALA A 53 0.64 -4.35 -0.60
C ALA A 53 0.01 -4.74 0.75
N THR A 54 -0.12 -6.04 1.03
CA THR A 54 -0.70 -6.52 2.29
C THR A 54 0.16 -6.10 3.47
N ILE A 55 -0.48 -5.56 4.49
CA ILE A 55 0.11 -5.27 5.78
C ILE A 55 0.23 -6.60 6.54
N ASN A 56 1.44 -6.92 7.03
CA ASN A 56 1.68 -8.10 7.84
C ASN A 56 2.17 -7.67 9.23
N ARG A 57 1.24 -7.42 10.14
CA ARG A 57 1.56 -6.91 11.46
C ARG A 57 1.30 -7.96 12.53
N HIS A 58 2.33 -8.31 13.32
CA HIS A 58 2.26 -9.33 14.36
C HIS A 58 1.68 -10.68 13.87
N GLY A 59 2.08 -11.10 12.66
CA GLY A 59 1.62 -12.35 12.05
C GLY A 59 0.19 -12.33 11.50
N ILE A 60 -0.50 -11.17 11.54
CA ILE A 60 -1.81 -11.00 10.95
C ILE A 60 -1.70 -10.22 9.66
N ARG A 61 -2.26 -10.80 8.60
CA ARG A 61 -2.36 -10.15 7.29
C ARG A 61 -3.63 -9.31 7.24
N MET A 62 -3.47 -8.04 6.85
CA MET A 62 -4.53 -7.05 6.79
C MET A 62 -4.55 -6.40 5.40
N GLY A 63 -5.74 -6.25 4.84
CA GLY A 63 -5.93 -5.51 3.59
C GLY A 63 -5.94 -3.99 3.83
N THR A 64 -5.31 -3.23 2.95
CA THR A 64 -5.32 -1.76 3.00
C THR A 64 -6.71 -1.17 2.76
N ALA A 65 -7.55 -1.85 1.96
CA ALA A 65 -8.88 -1.38 1.58
C ALA A 65 -9.84 -1.18 2.76
N GLU A 66 -9.76 -2.03 3.80
CA GLU A 66 -10.59 -1.89 5.00
C GLU A 66 -10.20 -0.65 5.81
N LEU A 67 -8.89 -0.40 5.89
CA LEU A 67 -8.36 0.78 6.57
C LEU A 67 -8.75 2.06 5.84
N TYR A 68 -8.66 2.09 4.50
CA TYR A 68 -9.11 3.23 3.70
C TYR A 68 -10.59 3.52 3.93
N ARG A 69 -11.46 2.51 3.91
CA ARG A 69 -12.90 2.70 4.19
C ARG A 69 -13.17 3.31 5.55
N ALA A 70 -12.46 2.87 6.59
CA ALA A 70 -12.61 3.40 7.94
C ALA A 70 -12.13 4.85 8.07
N VAL A 71 -11.07 5.23 7.34
CA VAL A 71 -10.45 6.56 7.39
C VAL A 71 -11.17 7.54 6.47
N GLU A 72 -11.49 7.14 5.24
CA GLU A 72 -12.13 8.00 4.24
C GLU A 72 -13.64 8.19 4.49
N ALA A 73 -14.20 7.49 5.49
CA ALA A 73 -15.55 7.78 6.01
C ALA A 73 -15.61 9.07 6.83
N PHE A 74 -14.48 9.63 7.26
CA PHE A 74 -14.44 10.91 7.98
C PHE A 74 -14.67 12.07 7.01
N PRO A 75 -15.60 13.00 7.34
CA PRO A 75 -15.90 14.13 6.46
C PRO A 75 -14.70 15.05 6.22
N GLU A 76 -13.74 15.08 7.15
CA GLU A 76 -12.52 15.87 7.06
C GLU A 76 -11.50 15.25 6.07
N VAL A 77 -11.57 13.93 5.81
CA VAL A 77 -10.60 13.21 5.00
C VAL A 77 -11.06 13.13 3.55
N LEU A 78 -10.17 13.51 2.63
CA LEU A 78 -10.39 13.42 1.19
C LEU A 78 -9.81 12.13 0.61
N ASP A 79 -8.60 11.74 1.02
CA ASP A 79 -7.88 10.57 0.52
C ASP A 79 -6.89 10.06 1.58
N SER A 80 -6.43 8.82 1.44
CA SER A 80 -5.50 8.23 2.39
C SER A 80 -4.56 7.23 1.73
N LEU A 81 -3.40 6.99 2.34
CA LEU A 81 -2.45 5.94 1.97
C LEU A 81 -1.86 5.34 3.23
N VAL A 82 -1.80 4.02 3.31
CA VAL A 82 -1.09 3.30 4.37
C VAL A 82 -0.04 2.39 3.76
N VAL A 83 1.10 2.32 4.41
CA VAL A 83 2.15 1.33 4.12
C VAL A 83 2.64 0.72 5.41
N ASP A 84 3.10 -0.52 5.36
CA ASP A 84 3.73 -1.19 6.49
C ASP A 84 5.19 -1.48 6.16
N LEU A 85 6.09 -0.93 6.94
CA LEU A 85 7.52 -1.08 6.80
C LEU A 85 7.99 -2.16 7.78
N GLU A 86 8.16 -3.35 7.26
CA GLU A 86 8.72 -4.47 8.02
C GLU A 86 10.24 -4.37 8.04
N TYR A 87 10.82 -4.41 9.24
CA TYR A 87 12.25 -4.38 9.44
C TYR A 87 12.71 -5.69 10.08
N LEU A 88 13.85 -6.21 9.64
CA LEU A 88 14.50 -7.35 10.33
C LEU A 88 15.01 -6.90 11.70
N GLY A 89 14.56 -7.58 12.76
CA GLY A 89 15.07 -7.38 14.13
C GLY A 89 14.51 -6.18 14.89
N ARG A 90 13.51 -5.45 14.36
CA ARG A 90 12.80 -4.38 15.07
C ARG A 90 11.32 -4.34 14.68
N GLU A 91 10.52 -3.66 15.47
CA GLU A 91 9.08 -3.52 15.21
C GLU A 91 8.81 -2.86 13.84
N SER A 92 7.74 -3.32 13.18
CA SER A 92 7.25 -2.71 11.96
C SER A 92 6.72 -1.29 12.24
N TRP A 93 6.90 -0.41 11.27
CA TRP A 93 6.35 0.94 11.31
C TRP A 93 5.30 1.11 10.23
N MET A 94 4.06 1.39 10.65
CA MET A 94 2.91 1.54 9.78
C MET A 94 2.39 2.98 9.85
N PRO A 95 2.89 3.90 9.01
CA PRO A 95 2.35 5.24 8.88
C PRO A 95 1.09 5.24 8.02
N LEU A 96 0.15 6.11 8.40
CA LEU A 96 -1.01 6.49 7.61
C LEU A 96 -0.82 7.92 7.13
N PHE A 97 -0.95 8.14 5.84
CA PHE A 97 -0.94 9.45 5.20
C PHE A 97 -2.36 9.84 4.84
N VAL A 98 -2.78 11.06 5.17
CA VAL A 98 -4.12 11.57 4.90
C VAL A 98 -4.04 12.89 4.15
N VAL A 99 -4.88 13.03 3.14
CA VAL A 99 -5.19 14.30 2.50
C VAL A 99 -6.47 14.81 3.13
N LEU A 100 -6.45 16.00 3.67
CA LEU A 100 -7.64 16.60 4.27
C LEU A 100 -8.35 17.51 3.28
N ARG A 101 -9.65 17.65 3.46
CA ARG A 101 -10.46 18.62 2.72
C ARG A 101 -10.08 20.03 3.13
N GLU A 102 -10.35 20.98 2.25
CA GLU A 102 -10.11 22.40 2.49
C GLU A 102 -10.78 22.86 3.81
N GLY A 103 -10.08 23.71 4.56
CA GLY A 103 -10.52 24.19 5.87
C GLY A 103 -10.25 23.26 7.04
N HIS A 104 -9.69 22.06 6.81
CA HIS A 104 -9.34 21.12 7.88
C HIS A 104 -7.82 20.97 8.04
N THR A 105 -7.38 20.75 9.28
CA THR A 105 -5.97 20.47 9.64
C THR A 105 -5.90 19.22 10.51
N LEU A 106 -4.78 18.49 10.41
CA LEU A 106 -4.56 17.31 11.22
C LEU A 106 -4.09 17.71 12.63
N ASP A 107 -5.06 17.98 13.50
CA ASP A 107 -4.80 18.25 14.91
C ASP A 107 -4.81 16.96 15.76
N ALA A 108 -4.44 17.10 17.03
CA ALA A 108 -4.40 15.98 17.97
C ALA A 108 -5.79 15.33 18.18
N ALA A 109 -6.86 16.11 18.10
CA ALA A 109 -8.23 15.62 18.28
C ALA A 109 -8.64 14.74 17.08
N LEU A 110 -8.37 15.17 15.85
CA LEU A 110 -8.64 14.38 14.65
C LEU A 110 -7.79 13.09 14.61
N VAL A 111 -6.51 13.18 14.97
CA VAL A 111 -5.63 12.01 15.10
C VAL A 111 -6.20 10.99 16.09
N ALA A 112 -6.66 11.44 17.26
CA ALA A 112 -7.25 10.56 18.28
C ALA A 112 -8.55 9.90 17.78
N ARG A 113 -9.43 10.66 17.11
CA ARG A 113 -10.68 10.16 16.51
C ARG A 113 -10.41 9.11 15.42
N LEU A 114 -9.48 9.37 14.52
CA LEU A 114 -9.08 8.43 13.47
C LEU A 114 -8.55 7.12 14.07
N LYS A 115 -7.62 7.20 15.03
CA LYS A 115 -7.09 6.02 15.72
C LYS A 115 -8.17 5.23 16.49
N ALA A 116 -9.08 5.91 17.16
CA ALA A 116 -10.20 5.28 17.87
C ALA A 116 -11.16 4.57 16.91
N SER A 117 -11.53 5.22 15.80
CA SER A 117 -12.38 4.64 14.76
C SER A 117 -11.77 3.39 14.14
N ILE A 118 -10.49 3.45 13.75
CA ILE A 118 -9.77 2.29 13.20
C ILE A 118 -9.76 1.13 14.20
N ARG A 119 -9.49 1.43 15.48
CA ARG A 119 -9.48 0.40 16.54
C ARG A 119 -10.83 -0.28 16.69
N THR A 120 -11.91 0.48 16.66
CA THR A 120 -13.28 -0.01 16.87
C THR A 120 -13.82 -0.74 15.63
N ALA A 121 -13.62 -0.15 14.44
CA ALA A 121 -14.15 -0.70 13.19
C ALA A 121 -13.38 -1.93 12.71
N LEU A 122 -12.08 -2.03 13.02
CA LEU A 122 -11.21 -3.11 12.54
C LEU A 122 -10.58 -3.88 13.70
N SER A 123 -9.47 -3.38 14.25
CA SER A 123 -8.84 -3.94 15.47
C SER A 123 -7.70 -3.03 15.95
N PRO A 124 -7.18 -3.24 17.19
CA PRO A 124 -6.00 -2.51 17.68
C PRO A 124 -4.76 -2.65 16.79
N ARG A 125 -4.63 -3.76 16.04
CA ARG A 125 -3.49 -4.02 15.15
C ARG A 125 -3.51 -3.17 13.87
N HIS A 126 -4.68 -2.68 13.47
CA HIS A 126 -4.84 -1.77 12.32
C HIS A 126 -4.50 -0.32 12.66
N VAL A 127 -4.33 0.01 13.95
CA VAL A 127 -4.04 1.39 14.35
C VAL A 127 -2.63 1.76 13.91
N PRO A 128 -2.48 2.83 13.08
CA PRO A 128 -1.17 3.26 12.59
C PRO A 128 -0.29 3.79 13.73
N ASN A 129 1.03 3.63 13.58
CA ASN A 129 1.98 4.21 14.51
C ASN A 129 1.87 5.73 14.51
N GLU A 130 1.84 6.32 13.32
CA GLU A 130 1.79 7.75 13.09
C GLU A 130 0.80 8.08 11.98
N ILE A 131 0.22 9.28 12.03
CA ILE A 131 -0.64 9.82 10.97
C ILE A 131 -0.02 11.13 10.50
N TYR A 132 0.13 11.28 9.19
CA TYR A 132 0.71 12.46 8.56
C TYR A 132 -0.31 13.10 7.63
N GLN A 133 -0.43 14.42 7.68
CA GLN A 133 -1.12 15.17 6.64
C GLN A 133 -0.17 15.36 5.46
N VAL A 134 -0.67 15.05 4.26
CA VAL A 134 0.07 15.22 3.01
C VAL A 134 -0.75 16.02 2.02
N PRO A 135 -0.12 16.74 1.08
CA PRO A 135 -0.86 17.51 0.08
C PRO A 135 -1.65 16.62 -0.88
N GLU A 136 -1.07 15.49 -1.30
CA GLU A 136 -1.68 14.55 -2.24
C GLU A 136 -1.16 13.12 -2.03
N ILE A 137 -1.98 12.13 -2.38
CA ILE A 137 -1.57 10.73 -2.45
C ILE A 137 -1.04 10.42 -3.85
N PRO A 138 0.20 9.87 -3.99
CA PRO A 138 0.78 9.49 -5.28
C PRO A 138 -0.07 8.44 -6.00
N ARG A 139 -0.37 8.70 -7.28
CA ARG A 139 -1.23 7.84 -8.11
C ARG A 139 -0.62 7.58 -9.48
N THR A 140 -0.90 6.40 -10.03
CA THR A 140 -0.64 6.08 -11.44
C THR A 140 -1.55 6.92 -12.35
N LEU A 141 -1.22 7.00 -13.66
CA LEU A 141 -2.10 7.62 -14.67
C LEU A 141 -3.51 7.02 -14.68
N SER A 142 -3.67 5.75 -14.29
CA SER A 142 -4.99 5.09 -14.15
C SER A 142 -5.67 5.33 -12.79
N GLY A 143 -5.13 6.21 -11.93
CA GLY A 143 -5.70 6.59 -10.65
C GLY A 143 -5.44 5.63 -9.48
N LYS A 144 -4.63 4.58 -9.65
CA LYS A 144 -4.30 3.64 -8.57
C LYS A 144 -3.29 4.24 -7.60
N LYS A 145 -3.50 4.07 -6.29
CA LYS A 145 -2.57 4.47 -5.22
C LYS A 145 -1.24 3.72 -5.35
N LEU A 146 -0.14 4.43 -5.19
CA LEU A 146 1.23 3.89 -5.36
C LEU A 146 1.78 3.35 -4.01
N GLU A 147 1.07 2.42 -3.37
CA GLU A 147 1.44 1.85 -2.06
C GLU A 147 2.83 1.20 -2.06
N LEU A 148 3.08 0.27 -2.97
CA LEU A 148 4.34 -0.47 -3.05
C LEU A 148 5.56 0.42 -3.37
N PRO A 149 5.49 1.35 -4.33
CA PRO A 149 6.54 2.32 -4.56
C PRO A 149 6.85 3.18 -3.33
N ILE A 150 5.83 3.71 -2.64
CA ILE A 150 6.03 4.49 -1.41
C ILE A 150 6.64 3.65 -0.30
N LYS A 151 6.19 2.39 -0.12
CA LYS A 151 6.82 1.44 0.81
C LYS A 151 8.31 1.29 0.53
N ARG A 152 8.69 1.03 -0.73
CA ARG A 152 10.10 0.87 -1.13
C ARG A 152 10.92 2.14 -0.90
N LEU A 153 10.37 3.29 -1.25
CA LEU A 153 11.01 4.58 -1.02
C LEU A 153 11.33 4.81 0.47
N LEU A 154 10.35 4.55 1.35
CA LEU A 154 10.52 4.71 2.80
C LEU A 154 11.43 3.64 3.41
N LEU A 155 11.60 2.48 2.76
CA LEU A 155 12.62 1.48 3.10
C LEU A 155 14.03 1.86 2.64
N GLY A 156 14.20 3.02 1.98
CA GLY A 156 15.51 3.56 1.58
C GLY A 156 15.93 3.25 0.15
N HIS A 157 15.06 2.64 -0.67
CA HIS A 157 15.37 2.46 -2.09
C HIS A 157 15.43 3.83 -2.81
N PRO A 158 16.35 4.01 -3.78
CA PRO A 158 16.47 5.24 -4.55
C PRO A 158 15.17 5.55 -5.32
N ALA A 159 14.74 6.82 -5.31
CA ALA A 159 13.47 7.23 -5.91
C ALA A 159 13.39 6.95 -7.42
N ASP A 160 14.50 7.15 -8.14
CA ASP A 160 14.63 6.88 -9.58
C ASP A 160 14.47 5.39 -9.96
N LYS A 161 14.78 4.49 -9.02
CA LYS A 161 14.61 3.03 -9.20
C LYS A 161 13.23 2.53 -8.78
N VAL A 162 12.52 3.29 -7.99
CA VAL A 162 11.23 2.90 -7.42
C VAL A 162 10.06 3.40 -8.25
N LEU A 163 10.19 4.60 -8.84
CA LEU A 163 9.12 5.29 -9.52
C LEU A 163 9.62 6.01 -10.78
N ASN A 164 8.86 5.86 -11.87
CA ASN A 164 8.97 6.74 -13.02
C ASN A 164 7.90 7.85 -12.89
N ARG A 165 8.32 9.11 -12.76
CA ARG A 165 7.43 10.26 -12.63
C ARG A 165 6.50 10.42 -13.84
N ASP A 166 6.95 10.04 -15.04
CA ASP A 166 6.14 10.13 -16.28
C ASP A 166 4.94 9.15 -16.27
N ALA A 167 4.98 8.13 -15.42
CA ALA A 167 3.90 7.17 -15.23
C ALA A 167 2.91 7.57 -14.12
N MET A 168 3.07 8.77 -13.54
CA MET A 168 2.25 9.29 -12.45
C MET A 168 1.28 10.37 -12.93
N ALA A 169 0.06 10.34 -12.37
CA ALA A 169 -0.93 11.40 -12.59
C ALA A 169 -0.54 12.71 -11.88
N ASN A 170 0.17 12.60 -10.75
CA ASN A 170 0.55 13.72 -9.89
C ASN A 170 2.01 13.59 -9.40
N PRO A 171 3.02 13.76 -10.29
CA PRO A 171 4.43 13.48 -9.98
C PRO A 171 5.00 14.31 -8.83
N ASN A 172 4.50 15.53 -8.61
CA ASN A 172 4.96 16.41 -7.53
C ASN A 172 4.57 15.91 -6.14
N SER A 173 3.53 15.08 -6.03
CA SER A 173 3.13 14.46 -4.77
C SER A 173 4.24 13.61 -4.14
N LEU A 174 5.18 13.12 -4.96
CA LEU A 174 6.29 12.29 -4.51
C LEU A 174 7.31 13.06 -3.66
N ASP A 175 7.46 14.36 -3.85
CA ASP A 175 8.49 15.18 -3.20
C ASP A 175 8.37 15.17 -1.68
N TRP A 176 7.14 15.19 -1.17
CA TRP A 176 6.87 15.08 0.27
C TRP A 176 7.37 13.74 0.85
N PHE A 177 7.13 12.64 0.14
CA PHE A 177 7.55 11.30 0.58
C PHE A 177 9.07 11.12 0.47
N ILE A 178 9.71 11.74 -0.51
CA ILE A 178 11.19 11.77 -0.64
C ILE A 178 11.79 12.50 0.56
N ALA A 179 11.24 13.65 0.93
CA ALA A 179 11.71 14.41 2.09
C ALA A 179 11.57 13.60 3.39
N LEU A 180 10.42 12.93 3.59
CA LEU A 180 10.21 12.05 4.75
C LEU A 180 11.22 10.88 4.77
N ALA A 181 11.44 10.24 3.61
CA ALA A 181 12.41 9.14 3.50
C ALA A 181 13.84 9.58 3.84
N GLN A 182 14.23 10.81 3.47
CA GLN A 182 15.53 11.37 3.80
C GLN A 182 15.67 11.68 5.30
N GLN A 183 14.63 12.22 5.94
CA GLN A 183 14.63 12.50 7.38
C GLN A 183 14.71 11.23 8.23
N ARG A 184 14.22 10.10 7.72
CA ARG A 184 14.23 8.81 8.42
C ARG A 184 15.46 7.93 8.14
N ARG A 185 16.35 8.35 7.25
CA ARG A 185 17.66 7.73 7.05
C ARG A 185 18.58 8.13 8.20
N VAL A 186 18.43 7.47 9.34
CA VAL A 186 19.36 7.53 10.48
C VAL A 186 19.90 6.12 10.73
#